data_634505fac17dc89f0468d18337a39b0b
#
_entry.id   634505fac17dc89f0468d18337a39b0b
#
_cell.length_a   1.000
_cell.length_b   1.000
_cell.length_c   1.000
_cell.angle_alpha   90.00
_cell.angle_beta   90.00
_cell.angle_gamma   90.00
#
_symmetry.space_group_name_H-M   'P 1'
#
loop_
_entity.id
_entity.type
_entity.pdbx_description
1 polymer ?
#
loop_
_entity_poly.entity_id
_entity_poly.type
_entity_poly.pdbx_seq_one_letter_code
_entity_poly.pdbx_strand_id
1 'polypeptide(L)'
;MKERFDASVEWLPFDLHPEYPPEGVPRNPERAARAAQLFASHGLAYNPPPVSPRSLDAQRLAEHARSQGLYLPFFERTMDAYWAEAGDIGDHAVLRMLAAEVGVDGADEILMSDAYTDAVRRSTAEAHAVGINGIPAFLLDRRLLVLGAHPRETFERAFEQLGA
;
A
#
# COMPACT_ATOMS: atom_id res chain seq x y z
N MET A 1 2.29 -16.63 -10.62
CA MET A 1 2.20 -17.27 -9.28
C MET A 1 0.79 -17.65 -8.89
N LYS A 2 -0.20 -16.72 -8.98
CA LYS A 2 -1.60 -17.06 -8.66
C LYS A 2 -2.09 -18.32 -9.36
N GLU A 3 -1.89 -18.43 -10.68
CA GLU A 3 -2.34 -19.58 -11.48
C GLU A 3 -1.59 -20.88 -11.17
N ARG A 4 -0.28 -20.81 -10.84
CA ARG A 4 0.55 -22.00 -10.59
C ARG A 4 0.25 -22.65 -9.23
N PHE A 5 -0.08 -21.85 -8.22
CA PHE A 5 -0.26 -22.30 -6.83
C PHE A 5 -1.69 -22.12 -6.32
N ASP A 6 -2.64 -21.79 -7.21
CA ASP A 6 -4.03 -21.45 -6.86
C ASP A 6 -4.14 -20.47 -5.67
N ALA A 7 -3.24 -19.49 -5.63
CA ALA A 7 -3.11 -18.58 -4.51
C ALA A 7 -4.06 -17.39 -4.63
N SER A 8 -4.83 -17.13 -3.60
CA SER A 8 -5.54 -15.87 -3.41
C SER A 8 -4.62 -14.85 -2.72
N VAL A 9 -4.83 -13.57 -3.02
CA VAL A 9 -4.07 -12.48 -2.39
C VAL A 9 -5.05 -11.54 -1.71
N GLU A 10 -4.87 -11.37 -0.41
CA GLU A 10 -5.54 -10.35 0.38
C GLU A 10 -4.53 -9.23 0.69
N TRP A 11 -4.91 -7.99 0.39
CA TRP A 11 -4.13 -6.80 0.73
C TRP A 11 -4.62 -6.23 2.04
N LEU A 12 -3.69 -6.00 2.98
CA LEU A 12 -4.02 -5.44 4.29
C LEU A 12 -3.33 -4.08 4.46
N PRO A 13 -3.99 -3.11 5.09
CA PRO A 13 -3.39 -1.81 5.35
C PRO A 13 -2.28 -1.93 6.41
N PHE A 14 -1.22 -1.15 6.23
CA PHE A 14 -0.12 -1.04 7.18
C PHE A 14 0.36 0.42 7.25
N ASP A 15 0.12 1.08 8.38
CA ASP A 15 0.59 2.45 8.61
C ASP A 15 2.09 2.42 8.96
N LEU A 16 2.92 2.58 7.93
CA LEU A 16 4.38 2.45 8.06
C LEU A 16 5.00 3.60 8.86
N HIS A 17 4.40 4.79 8.80
CA HIS A 17 4.92 6.02 9.40
C HIS A 17 3.82 6.80 10.13
N PRO A 18 3.25 6.24 11.22
CA PRO A 18 2.21 6.93 12.00
C PRO A 18 2.70 8.25 12.63
N GLU A 19 4.03 8.41 12.75
CA GLU A 19 4.70 9.60 13.28
C GLU A 19 4.77 10.76 12.29
N TYR A 20 4.46 10.55 11.01
CA TYR A 20 4.55 11.64 10.03
C TYR A 20 3.47 12.68 10.30
N PRO A 21 3.84 13.98 10.22
CA PRO A 21 2.86 15.06 10.33
C PRO A 21 1.92 15.08 9.11
N PRO A 22 0.75 15.74 9.21
CA PRO A 22 -0.22 15.81 8.11
C PRO A 22 0.36 16.28 6.78
N GLU A 23 1.31 17.22 6.82
CA GLU A 23 2.01 17.78 5.66
C GLU A 23 3.08 16.84 5.06
N GLY A 24 3.28 15.68 5.67
CA GLY A 24 4.34 14.76 5.27
C GLY A 24 5.74 15.21 5.68
N VAL A 25 6.75 14.53 5.19
CA VAL A 25 8.16 14.85 5.43
C VAL A 25 8.92 14.97 4.11
N PRO A 26 9.99 15.78 4.03
CA PRO A 26 10.83 15.84 2.84
C PRO A 26 11.35 14.46 2.45
N ARG A 27 11.26 14.13 1.18
CA ARG A 27 11.74 12.83 0.66
C ARG A 27 13.26 12.75 0.80
N ASN A 28 13.73 11.65 1.37
CA ASN A 28 15.17 11.39 1.49
C ASN A 28 15.80 11.17 0.10
N PRO A 29 16.80 11.99 -0.32
CA PRO A 29 17.36 11.94 -1.67
C PRO A 29 18.04 10.61 -2.02
N GLU A 30 18.72 9.98 -1.06
CA GLU A 30 19.41 8.71 -1.29
C GLU A 30 18.42 7.56 -1.50
N ARG A 31 17.36 7.52 -0.68
CA ARG A 31 16.27 6.54 -0.85
C ARG A 31 15.53 6.76 -2.16
N ALA A 32 15.29 8.02 -2.54
CA ALA A 32 14.67 8.37 -3.81
C ALA A 32 15.51 7.90 -5.01
N ALA A 33 16.82 8.13 -4.99
CA ALA A 33 17.73 7.68 -6.05
C ALA A 33 17.74 6.14 -6.19
N ARG A 34 17.77 5.41 -5.08
CA ARG A 34 17.70 3.93 -5.10
C ARG A 34 16.36 3.44 -5.65
N ALA A 35 15.25 4.07 -5.24
CA ALA A 35 13.93 3.73 -5.76
C ALA A 35 13.85 4.00 -7.27
N ALA A 36 14.33 5.15 -7.74
CA ALA A 36 14.37 5.47 -9.16
C ALA A 36 15.11 4.43 -10.00
N GLN A 37 16.27 3.95 -9.52
CA GLN A 37 17.01 2.87 -10.18
C GLN A 37 16.24 1.55 -10.24
N LEU A 38 15.57 1.20 -9.13
CA LEU A 38 14.76 0.00 -9.05
C LEU A 38 13.56 0.07 -10.03
N PHE A 39 12.83 1.18 -10.04
CA PHE A 39 11.72 1.39 -10.98
C PHE A 39 12.19 1.31 -12.42
N ALA A 40 13.29 2.00 -12.77
CA ALA A 40 13.87 1.97 -14.11
C ALA A 40 14.27 0.54 -14.54
N SER A 41 14.84 -0.27 -13.63
CA SER A 41 15.22 -1.65 -13.93
C SER A 41 14.03 -2.55 -14.27
N HIS A 42 12.81 -2.15 -13.87
CA HIS A 42 11.57 -2.85 -14.16
C HIS A 42 10.72 -2.17 -15.23
N GLY A 43 11.23 -1.11 -15.88
CA GLY A 43 10.49 -0.35 -16.89
C GLY A 43 9.29 0.44 -16.33
N LEU A 44 9.31 0.76 -15.05
CA LEU A 44 8.24 1.48 -14.36
C LEU A 44 8.55 2.98 -14.30
N ALA A 45 7.52 3.81 -14.39
CA ALA A 45 7.63 5.25 -14.18
C ALA A 45 7.93 5.57 -12.72
N TYR A 46 8.79 6.58 -12.49
CA TYR A 46 9.13 7.06 -11.15
C TYR A 46 9.14 8.59 -11.15
N ASN A 47 8.07 9.16 -10.66
CA ASN A 47 7.90 10.61 -10.49
C ASN A 47 7.05 10.88 -9.23
N PRO A 48 7.55 10.52 -8.04
CA PRO A 48 6.80 10.75 -6.80
C PRO A 48 6.83 12.24 -6.40
N PRO A 49 5.90 12.69 -5.54
CA PRO A 49 5.92 14.05 -5.00
C PRO A 49 7.20 14.30 -4.19
N PRO A 50 7.60 15.57 -3.99
CA PRO A 50 8.82 15.93 -3.27
C PRO A 50 8.76 15.60 -1.76
N VAL A 51 7.57 15.32 -1.26
CA VAL A 51 7.32 14.88 0.12
C VAL A 51 6.99 13.39 0.18
N SER A 52 7.29 12.76 1.30
CA SER A 52 6.71 11.48 1.68
C SER A 52 5.47 11.76 2.50
N PRO A 53 4.27 11.53 1.97
CA PRO A 53 3.03 11.92 2.64
C PRO A 53 2.71 11.00 3.81
N ARG A 54 1.88 11.48 4.73
CA ARG A 54 1.18 10.62 5.67
C ARG A 54 0.09 9.85 4.93
N SER A 55 0.18 8.53 4.91
CA SER A 55 -0.68 7.67 4.07
C SER A 55 -1.95 7.18 4.78
N LEU A 56 -2.19 7.55 6.04
CA LEU A 56 -3.32 7.04 6.82
C LEU A 56 -4.67 7.26 6.11
N ASP A 57 -4.93 8.46 5.60
CA ASP A 57 -6.21 8.79 4.98
C ASP A 57 -6.41 8.06 3.64
N ALA A 58 -5.34 7.87 2.87
CA ALA A 58 -5.37 7.02 1.68
C ALA A 58 -5.72 5.55 2.03
N GLN A 59 -5.18 5.01 3.12
CA GLN A 59 -5.47 3.66 3.58
C GLN A 59 -6.91 3.53 4.12
N ARG A 60 -7.40 4.52 4.85
CA ARG A 60 -8.80 4.58 5.32
C ARG A 60 -9.78 4.57 4.15
N LEU A 61 -9.49 5.36 3.13
CA LEU A 61 -10.30 5.42 1.92
C LEU A 61 -10.21 4.13 1.10
N ALA A 62 -9.05 3.45 1.08
CA ALA A 62 -8.92 2.14 0.48
C ALA A 62 -9.78 1.06 1.18
N GLU A 63 -9.85 1.10 2.52
CA GLU A 63 -10.74 0.21 3.28
C GLU A 63 -12.23 0.52 3.03
N HIS A 64 -12.58 1.79 2.86
CA HIS A 64 -13.90 2.17 2.43
C HIS A 64 -14.22 1.65 1.01
N ALA A 65 -13.29 1.81 0.07
CA ALA A 65 -13.41 1.26 -1.28
C ALA A 65 -13.56 -0.27 -1.25
N ARG A 66 -12.94 -0.97 -0.28
CA ARG A 66 -13.13 -2.42 -0.06
C ARG A 66 -14.59 -2.76 0.22
N SER A 67 -15.29 -1.96 1.02
CA SER A 67 -16.71 -2.19 1.32
C SER A 67 -17.61 -2.07 0.09
N GLN A 68 -17.13 -1.42 -0.96
CA GLN A 68 -17.81 -1.24 -2.26
C GLN A 68 -17.30 -2.20 -3.34
N GLY A 69 -16.35 -3.11 -3.02
CA GLY A 69 -15.73 -4.02 -4.00
C GLY A 69 -14.69 -3.34 -4.90
N LEU A 70 -14.27 -2.12 -4.58
CA LEU A 70 -13.40 -1.26 -5.38
C LEU A 70 -11.97 -1.12 -4.80
N TYR A 71 -11.57 -2.00 -3.87
CA TYR A 71 -10.26 -1.89 -3.23
C TYR A 71 -9.10 -1.87 -4.23
N LEU A 72 -9.01 -2.87 -5.10
CA LEU A 72 -7.89 -2.97 -6.05
C LEU A 72 -7.89 -1.81 -7.05
N PRO A 73 -9.00 -1.44 -7.71
CA PRO A 73 -9.03 -0.27 -8.57
C PRO A 73 -8.54 1.01 -7.87
N PHE A 74 -8.99 1.26 -6.64
CA PHE A 74 -8.58 2.44 -5.89
C PHE A 74 -7.11 2.36 -5.46
N PHE A 75 -6.66 1.21 -4.98
CA PHE A 75 -5.27 0.99 -4.58
C PHE A 75 -4.30 1.19 -5.75
N GLU A 76 -4.55 0.55 -6.89
CA GLU A 76 -3.72 0.67 -8.08
C GLU A 76 -3.69 2.12 -8.58
N ARG A 77 -4.83 2.79 -8.66
CA ARG A 77 -4.90 4.20 -9.06
C ARG A 77 -4.12 5.11 -8.10
N THR A 78 -4.20 4.84 -6.80
CA THR A 78 -3.45 5.58 -5.77
C THR A 78 -1.94 5.37 -5.92
N MET A 79 -1.50 4.15 -6.24
CA MET A 79 -0.09 3.85 -6.50
C MET A 79 0.44 4.54 -7.75
N ASP A 80 -0.35 4.58 -8.83
CA ASP A 80 0.00 5.29 -10.06
C ASP A 80 0.14 6.80 -9.80
N ALA A 81 -0.83 7.39 -9.11
CA ALA A 81 -0.77 8.80 -8.73
C ALA A 81 0.49 9.12 -7.91
N TYR A 82 0.79 8.31 -6.93
CA TYR A 82 1.92 8.54 -6.04
C TYR A 82 3.28 8.32 -6.71
N TRP A 83 3.45 7.23 -7.45
CA TRP A 83 4.75 6.84 -7.98
C TRP A 83 5.07 7.41 -9.35
N ALA A 84 4.05 7.66 -10.19
CA ALA A 84 4.24 8.07 -11.57
C ALA A 84 3.80 9.52 -11.87
N GLU A 85 2.85 10.07 -11.10
CA GLU A 85 2.17 11.33 -11.43
C GLU A 85 2.44 12.46 -10.42
N ALA A 86 3.37 12.28 -9.50
CA ALA A 86 3.68 13.22 -8.43
C ALA A 86 2.49 13.58 -7.51
N GLY A 87 1.49 12.70 -7.42
CA GLY A 87 0.30 12.89 -6.60
C GLY A 87 0.61 12.80 -5.10
N ASP A 88 0.26 13.83 -4.34
CA ASP A 88 0.33 13.79 -2.88
C ASP A 88 -0.88 13.06 -2.31
N ILE A 89 -0.71 11.78 -1.96
CA ILE A 89 -1.77 10.95 -1.37
C ILE A 89 -2.08 11.27 0.10
N GLY A 90 -1.44 12.28 0.66
CA GLY A 90 -1.83 12.92 1.93
C GLY A 90 -2.80 14.08 1.73
N ASP A 91 -2.95 14.58 0.51
CA ASP A 91 -3.87 15.66 0.17
C ASP A 91 -5.29 15.11 -0.08
N HIS A 92 -6.25 15.60 0.69
CA HIS A 92 -7.66 15.22 0.55
C HIS A 92 -8.26 15.57 -0.82
N ALA A 93 -7.80 16.64 -1.49
CA ALA A 93 -8.28 16.98 -2.83
C ALA A 93 -7.83 15.92 -3.86
N VAL A 94 -6.58 15.47 -3.76
CA VAL A 94 -6.05 14.37 -4.57
C VAL A 94 -6.83 13.08 -4.30
N LEU A 95 -7.04 12.71 -3.03
CA LEU A 95 -7.77 11.49 -2.68
C LEU A 95 -9.21 11.48 -3.18
N ARG A 96 -9.92 12.63 -3.12
CA ARG A 96 -11.27 12.77 -3.69
C ARG A 96 -11.28 12.54 -5.20
N MET A 97 -10.32 13.14 -5.89
CA MET A 97 -10.18 12.98 -7.34
C MET A 97 -9.97 11.51 -7.70
N LEU A 98 -9.03 10.83 -7.02
CA LEU A 98 -8.74 9.42 -7.27
C LEU A 98 -9.96 8.52 -6.97
N ALA A 99 -10.70 8.80 -5.89
CA ALA A 99 -11.92 8.09 -5.56
C ALA A 99 -12.98 8.23 -6.65
N ALA A 100 -13.18 9.45 -7.14
CA ALA A 100 -14.15 9.74 -8.21
C ALA A 100 -13.77 9.05 -9.53
N GLU A 101 -12.49 9.00 -9.89
CA GLU A 101 -12.00 8.35 -11.11
C GLU A 101 -12.30 6.85 -11.14
N VAL A 102 -12.32 6.18 -9.99
CA VAL A 102 -12.61 4.74 -9.89
C VAL A 102 -14.02 4.42 -9.40
N GLY A 103 -14.85 5.45 -9.15
CA GLY A 103 -16.24 5.29 -8.77
C GLY A 103 -16.46 4.95 -7.29
N VAL A 104 -15.56 5.33 -6.39
CA VAL A 104 -15.73 5.19 -4.94
C VAL A 104 -16.59 6.34 -4.43
N ASP A 105 -17.78 6.01 -3.94
CA ASP A 105 -18.70 6.97 -3.34
C ASP A 105 -18.34 7.29 -1.88
N GLY A 106 -18.81 8.45 -1.36
CA GLY A 106 -18.70 8.81 0.06
C GLY A 106 -17.29 9.17 0.53
N ALA A 107 -16.35 9.49 -0.38
CA ALA A 107 -14.98 9.83 -0.04
C ALA A 107 -14.88 11.02 0.92
N ASP A 108 -15.74 12.06 0.74
CA ASP A 108 -15.76 13.22 1.64
C ASP A 108 -16.11 12.84 3.08
N GLU A 109 -17.11 11.99 3.28
CA GLU A 109 -17.54 11.53 4.61
C GLU A 109 -16.40 10.81 5.33
N ILE A 110 -15.64 9.98 4.62
CA ILE A 110 -14.51 9.25 5.18
C ILE A 110 -13.38 10.21 5.54
N LEU A 111 -13.04 11.12 4.65
CA LEU A 111 -11.94 12.07 4.86
C LEU A 111 -12.23 13.10 5.95
N MET A 112 -13.50 13.42 6.20
CA MET A 112 -13.95 14.36 7.25
C MET A 112 -14.29 13.69 8.59
N SER A 113 -14.11 12.39 8.71
CA SER A 113 -14.38 11.61 9.93
C SER A 113 -13.18 10.78 10.34
N ASP A 114 -13.31 9.99 11.42
CA ASP A 114 -12.32 9.00 11.85
C ASP A 114 -12.66 7.57 11.35
N ALA A 115 -13.61 7.44 10.43
CA ALA A 115 -14.02 6.15 9.91
C ALA A 115 -12.81 5.36 9.37
N TYR A 116 -12.79 4.06 9.61
CA TYR A 116 -11.72 3.13 9.26
C TYR A 116 -10.35 3.34 9.92
N THR A 117 -10.15 4.39 10.72
CA THR A 117 -8.88 4.63 11.45
C THR A 117 -8.53 3.44 12.34
N ASP A 118 -9.48 2.92 13.10
CA ASP A 118 -9.25 1.77 13.97
C ASP A 118 -9.01 0.47 13.18
N ALA A 119 -9.58 0.33 11.98
CA ALA A 119 -9.30 -0.81 11.11
C ALA A 119 -7.84 -0.81 10.64
N VAL A 120 -7.34 0.34 10.17
CA VAL A 120 -5.93 0.49 9.77
C VAL A 120 -4.98 0.26 10.94
N ARG A 121 -5.25 0.87 12.09
CA ARG A 121 -4.43 0.71 13.31
C ARG A 121 -4.40 -0.73 13.81
N ARG A 122 -5.53 -1.40 13.81
CA ARG A 122 -5.62 -2.81 14.22
C ARG A 122 -4.83 -3.70 13.28
N SER A 123 -4.98 -3.55 11.96
CA SER A 123 -4.21 -4.29 10.97
C SER A 123 -2.69 -4.08 11.14
N THR A 124 -2.26 -2.84 11.37
CA THR A 124 -0.86 -2.51 11.65
C THR A 124 -0.37 -3.17 12.94
N ALA A 125 -1.17 -3.16 14.02
CA ALA A 125 -0.83 -3.80 15.29
C ALA A 125 -0.73 -5.33 15.17
N GLU A 126 -1.65 -5.96 14.42
CA GLU A 126 -1.62 -7.39 14.13
C GLU A 126 -0.38 -7.77 13.31
N ALA A 127 0.00 -6.95 12.33
CA ALA A 127 1.24 -7.14 11.56
C ALA A 127 2.48 -7.07 12.47
N HIS A 128 2.56 -6.08 13.37
CA HIS A 128 3.64 -5.98 14.35
C HIS A 128 3.69 -7.20 15.29
N ALA A 129 2.54 -7.72 15.73
CA ALA A 129 2.47 -8.88 16.62
C ALA A 129 3.05 -10.15 16.00
N VAL A 130 3.06 -10.27 14.66
CA VAL A 130 3.68 -11.38 13.93
C VAL A 130 5.09 -11.05 13.39
N GLY A 131 5.68 -9.93 13.81
CA GLY A 131 7.06 -9.54 13.48
C GLY A 131 7.21 -8.73 12.18
N ILE A 132 6.14 -8.24 11.58
CA ILE A 132 6.18 -7.35 10.43
C ILE A 132 6.41 -5.92 10.91
N ASN A 133 7.59 -5.35 10.62
CA ASN A 133 7.98 -3.97 10.97
C ASN A 133 8.30 -3.12 9.74
N GLY A 134 7.91 -3.56 8.56
CA GLY A 134 8.17 -2.86 7.30
C GLY A 134 7.50 -3.56 6.12
N ILE A 135 7.50 -2.90 4.98
CA ILE A 135 6.86 -3.36 3.76
C ILE A 135 7.88 -3.39 2.59
N PRO A 136 7.63 -4.26 1.60
CA PRO A 136 6.55 -5.24 1.53
C PRO A 136 6.76 -6.41 2.50
N ALA A 137 5.68 -7.01 2.98
CA ALA A 137 5.69 -8.23 3.77
C ALA A 137 4.59 -9.17 3.27
N PHE A 138 4.87 -10.47 3.27
CA PHE A 138 3.95 -11.48 2.74
C PHE A 138 3.80 -12.59 3.78
N LEU A 139 2.57 -12.78 4.26
CA LEU A 139 2.22 -13.90 5.13
C LEU A 139 1.51 -14.96 4.31
N LEU A 140 2.20 -16.07 4.03
CA LEU A 140 1.71 -17.17 3.21
C LEU A 140 1.01 -18.20 4.10
N ASP A 141 -0.25 -18.47 3.80
CA ASP A 141 -1.10 -19.44 4.52
C ASP A 141 -1.09 -19.27 6.05
N ARG A 142 -0.87 -18.04 6.55
CA ARG A 142 -0.69 -17.72 7.97
C ARG A 142 0.41 -18.53 8.69
N ARG A 143 1.34 -19.12 7.93
CA ARG A 143 2.36 -20.05 8.42
C ARG A 143 3.78 -19.62 8.12
N LEU A 144 4.00 -18.96 6.99
CA LEU A 144 5.33 -18.57 6.55
C LEU A 144 5.37 -17.08 6.22
N LEU A 145 6.29 -16.36 6.88
CA LEU A 145 6.48 -14.92 6.67
C LEU A 145 7.67 -14.68 5.75
N VAL A 146 7.46 -13.91 4.67
CA VAL A 146 8.50 -13.42 3.76
C VAL A 146 8.57 -11.91 3.89
N LEU A 147 9.68 -11.37 4.38
CA LEU A 147 9.89 -9.95 4.61
C LEU A 147 10.74 -9.34 3.49
N GLY A 148 10.25 -8.24 2.92
CA GLY A 148 10.94 -7.51 1.84
C GLY A 148 10.62 -8.02 0.44
N ALA A 149 11.12 -7.28 -0.55
CA ALA A 149 11.01 -7.66 -1.95
C ALA A 149 12.06 -8.72 -2.27
N HIS A 150 11.61 -9.87 -2.73
CA HIS A 150 12.43 -11.01 -3.10
C HIS A 150 12.19 -11.45 -4.55
N PRO A 151 13.16 -12.11 -5.19
CA PRO A 151 12.98 -12.75 -6.49
C PRO A 151 11.84 -13.78 -6.44
N ARG A 152 11.24 -14.02 -7.61
CA ARG A 152 10.12 -14.95 -7.78
C ARG A 152 10.41 -16.34 -7.21
N GLU A 153 11.64 -16.83 -7.40
CA GLU A 153 12.08 -18.15 -6.96
C GLU A 153 12.02 -18.34 -5.42
N THR A 154 12.13 -17.24 -4.67
CA THR A 154 11.95 -17.26 -3.21
C THR A 154 10.51 -17.60 -2.84
N PHE A 155 9.55 -17.00 -3.53
CA PHE A 155 8.14 -17.28 -3.30
C PHE A 155 7.75 -18.68 -3.79
N GLU A 156 8.29 -19.15 -4.91
CA GLU A 156 8.04 -20.50 -5.40
C GLU A 156 8.49 -21.54 -4.37
N ARG A 157 9.71 -21.40 -3.82
CA ARG A 157 10.19 -22.28 -2.74
C ARG A 157 9.34 -22.19 -1.47
N ALA A 158 8.87 -21.00 -1.14
CA ALA A 158 8.00 -20.81 0.01
C ALA A 158 6.65 -21.54 -0.14
N PHE A 159 6.04 -21.48 -1.32
CA PHE A 159 4.82 -22.22 -1.62
C PHE A 159 5.06 -23.74 -1.63
N GLU A 160 6.15 -24.22 -2.23
CA GLU A 160 6.52 -25.64 -2.21
C GLU A 160 6.71 -26.16 -0.77
N GLN A 161 7.32 -25.34 0.11
CA GLN A 161 7.47 -25.67 1.54
C GLN A 161 6.11 -25.79 2.26
N LEU A 162 5.10 -25.05 1.83
CA LEU A 162 3.75 -25.10 2.39
C LEU A 162 2.95 -26.30 1.87
N GLY A 163 3.44 -26.97 0.83
CA GLY A 163 2.77 -28.12 0.20
C GLY A 163 1.70 -27.71 -0.82
N ALA A 164 1.85 -26.51 -1.38
CA ALA A 164 0.97 -25.96 -2.40
C ALA A 164 1.47 -26.31 -3.81
#